data_7dbf0be9f6de882c4ba698dfde12aed1
#
_entry.id   7dbf0be9f6de882c4ba698dfde12aed1
#
_cell.length_a   1.000
_cell.length_b   1.000
_cell.length_c   1.000
_cell.angle_alpha   90.00
_cell.angle_beta   90.00
_cell.angle_gamma   90.00
#
_symmetry.space_group_name_H-M   'P 1'
#
loop_
_entity.id
_entity.type
_entity.pdbx_description
1 polymer ?
#
loop_
_entity_poly.entity_id
_entity_poly.type
_entity_poly.pdbx_seq_one_letter_code
_entity_poly.pdbx_strand_id
1 'polypeptide(L)'
;MILETILALSAVDYDHLARAVQVEAAPNTRDEFCVAVSILNRVRSPYFPNTVADVVYAPGQYEGFRFWNPVAKKDVVKRLQKKENLLEAYSVIGDRTDFKGQSQLPYRVVSEDPMCDPKGNFFHYHWQG
;
A
#
# COMPACT_ATOMS: atom_id res chain seq x y z
N MET A 1 15.15 7.71 -0.68
CA MET A 1 13.84 8.36 -0.79
C MET A 1 12.88 7.51 -1.60
N ILE A 2 11.59 7.78 -1.51
CA ILE A 2 10.57 6.97 -2.20
C ILE A 2 10.74 7.00 -3.73
N LEU A 3 11.21 8.09 -4.30
CA LEU A 3 11.37 8.21 -5.75
C LEU A 3 12.32 7.17 -6.33
N GLU A 4 13.43 6.90 -5.67
CA GLU A 4 14.36 5.88 -6.14
C GLU A 4 13.70 4.49 -6.15
N THR A 5 12.92 4.20 -5.12
CA THR A 5 12.18 2.93 -5.04
C THR A 5 11.16 2.83 -6.18
N ILE A 6 10.41 3.91 -6.43
CA ILE A 6 9.43 3.95 -7.54
C ILE A 6 10.12 3.72 -8.88
N LEU A 7 11.24 4.41 -9.12
CA LEU A 7 11.95 4.31 -10.40
C LEU A 7 12.58 2.93 -10.62
N ALA A 8 12.81 2.17 -9.55
CA ALA A 8 13.38 0.82 -9.63
C ALA A 8 12.34 -0.28 -9.82
N LEU A 9 11.04 0.04 -9.80
CA LEU A 9 10.00 -0.97 -9.91
C LEU A 9 9.98 -1.61 -11.28
N SER A 10 9.91 -2.96 -11.30
CA SER A 10 9.79 -3.75 -12.51
C SER A 10 8.32 -3.99 -12.87
N ALA A 11 8.07 -4.55 -14.05
CA ALA A 11 6.73 -4.96 -14.45
C ALA A 11 6.14 -5.98 -13.47
N VAL A 12 6.96 -6.90 -12.96
CA VAL A 12 6.51 -7.89 -11.97
C VAL A 12 6.15 -7.22 -10.65
N ASP A 13 6.90 -6.21 -10.23
CA ASP A 13 6.57 -5.43 -9.03
C ASP A 13 5.21 -4.74 -9.16
N TYR A 14 4.94 -4.12 -10.30
CA TYR A 14 3.65 -3.49 -10.56
C TYR A 14 2.51 -4.50 -10.58
N ASP A 15 2.73 -5.70 -11.09
CA ASP A 15 1.74 -6.77 -11.04
C ASP A 15 1.38 -7.11 -9.59
N HIS A 16 2.38 -7.33 -8.75
CA HIS A 16 2.16 -7.62 -7.33
C HIS A 16 1.47 -6.47 -6.60
N LEU A 17 1.90 -5.23 -6.85
CA LEU A 17 1.26 -4.06 -6.25
C LEU A 17 -0.21 -3.96 -6.64
N ALA A 18 -0.52 -4.11 -7.93
CA ALA A 18 -1.88 -4.03 -8.43
C ALA A 18 -2.77 -5.09 -7.76
N ARG A 19 -2.27 -6.31 -7.67
CA ARG A 19 -3.02 -7.41 -7.05
C ARG A 19 -3.29 -7.13 -5.56
N ALA A 20 -2.31 -6.58 -4.85
CA ALA A 20 -2.48 -6.24 -3.44
C ALA A 20 -3.48 -5.10 -3.25
N VAL A 21 -3.36 -4.02 -4.01
CA VAL A 21 -4.27 -2.88 -3.84
C VAL A 21 -5.70 -3.21 -4.24
N GLN A 22 -5.90 -4.10 -5.20
CA GLN A 22 -7.24 -4.56 -5.60
C GLN A 22 -7.98 -5.25 -4.45
N VAL A 23 -7.26 -5.86 -3.53
CA VAL A 23 -7.84 -6.53 -2.36
C VAL A 23 -8.02 -5.55 -1.20
N GLU A 24 -7.06 -4.66 -1.00
CA GLU A 24 -6.98 -3.85 0.21
C GLU A 24 -7.64 -2.47 0.09
N ALA A 25 -7.91 -1.99 -1.12
CA ALA A 25 -8.45 -0.66 -1.36
C ALA A 25 -9.69 -0.72 -2.24
N ALA A 26 -10.60 0.23 -2.06
CA ALA A 26 -11.75 0.38 -2.94
C ALA A 26 -11.27 0.77 -4.35
N PRO A 27 -11.87 0.22 -5.41
CA PRO A 27 -11.44 0.52 -6.77
C PRO A 27 -11.67 1.97 -7.16
N ASN A 28 -10.77 2.52 -7.95
CA ASN A 28 -10.81 3.89 -8.46
C ASN A 28 -10.78 4.97 -7.37
N THR A 29 -10.14 4.70 -6.24
CA THR A 29 -9.94 5.67 -5.17
C THR A 29 -8.46 5.97 -5.00
N ARG A 30 -8.14 7.09 -4.35
CA ARG A 30 -6.74 7.42 -4.02
C ARG A 30 -6.16 6.45 -3.00
N ASP A 31 -7.02 5.72 -2.29
CA ASP A 31 -6.58 4.71 -1.34
C ASP A 31 -5.73 3.62 -2.02
N GLU A 32 -6.00 3.32 -3.30
CA GLU A 32 -5.15 2.40 -4.07
C GLU A 32 -3.68 2.83 -4.03
N PHE A 33 -3.42 4.11 -4.27
CA PHE A 33 -2.05 4.63 -4.32
C PHE A 33 -1.41 4.67 -2.93
N CYS A 34 -2.20 4.96 -1.92
CA CYS A 34 -1.71 5.01 -0.54
C CYS A 34 -1.39 3.62 0.00
N VAL A 35 -2.20 2.62 -0.32
CA VAL A 35 -1.86 1.23 -0.01
C VAL A 35 -0.56 0.83 -0.73
N ALA A 36 -0.44 1.16 -2.01
CA ALA A 36 0.79 0.86 -2.76
C ALA A 36 2.02 1.52 -2.12
N VAL A 37 1.92 2.80 -1.75
CA VAL A 37 3.03 3.50 -1.09
C VAL A 37 3.38 2.87 0.25
N SER A 38 2.39 2.44 1.03
CA SER A 38 2.67 1.76 2.30
C SER A 38 3.47 0.47 2.08
N ILE A 39 3.19 -0.26 0.99
CA ILE A 39 3.97 -1.44 0.62
C ILE A 39 5.41 -1.04 0.26
N LEU A 40 5.58 0.01 -0.54
CA LEU A 40 6.91 0.50 -0.91
C LEU A 40 7.68 1.00 0.30
N ASN A 41 7.00 1.61 1.27
CA ASN A 41 7.63 2.04 2.51
C ASN A 41 8.16 0.83 3.30
N ARG A 42 7.45 -0.30 3.28
CA ARG A 42 7.95 -1.54 3.88
C ARG A 42 9.21 -2.03 3.17
N VAL A 43 9.20 -2.02 1.85
CA VAL A 43 10.37 -2.43 1.04
C VAL A 43 11.61 -1.61 1.43
N ARG A 44 11.44 -0.34 1.76
CA ARG A 44 12.53 0.57 2.15
C ARG A 44 12.90 0.47 3.63
N SER A 45 12.10 -0.20 4.41
CA SER A 45 12.31 -0.29 5.87
C SER A 45 13.15 -1.52 6.23
N PRO A 46 14.10 -1.40 7.18
CA PRO A 46 14.87 -2.56 7.62
C PRO A 46 14.06 -3.57 8.44
N TYR A 47 12.82 -3.22 8.82
CA TYR A 47 11.96 -4.09 9.64
C TYR A 47 11.08 -5.01 8.80
N PHE A 48 11.12 -4.91 7.49
CA PHE A 48 10.28 -5.69 6.59
C PHE A 48 11.14 -6.30 5.48
N PRO A 49 10.60 -7.28 4.72
CA PRO A 49 11.30 -7.78 3.54
C PRO A 49 11.60 -6.65 2.55
N ASN A 50 12.63 -6.81 1.75
CA ASN A 50 13.13 -5.74 0.87
C ASN A 50 12.69 -5.86 -0.59
N THR A 51 11.71 -6.71 -0.90
CA THR A 51 11.10 -6.81 -2.23
C THR A 51 9.58 -6.70 -2.11
N VAL A 52 8.94 -6.22 -3.17
CA VAL A 52 7.48 -6.13 -3.21
C VAL A 52 6.86 -7.52 -3.02
N ALA A 53 7.35 -8.52 -3.75
CA ALA A 53 6.82 -9.89 -3.65
C ALA A 53 6.88 -10.40 -2.21
N ASP A 54 8.03 -10.27 -1.56
CA ASP A 54 8.21 -10.79 -0.20
C ASP A 54 7.37 -10.04 0.81
N VAL A 55 7.14 -8.75 0.61
CA VAL A 55 6.24 -7.97 1.47
C VAL A 55 4.81 -8.48 1.36
N VAL A 56 4.29 -8.64 0.14
CA VAL A 56 2.88 -9.02 -0.04
C VAL A 56 2.61 -10.49 0.28
N TYR A 57 3.61 -11.35 0.19
CA TYR A 57 3.47 -12.76 0.55
C TYR A 57 3.82 -13.07 2.02
N ALA A 58 4.24 -12.07 2.80
CA ALA A 58 4.60 -12.31 4.19
C ALA A 58 3.41 -12.89 4.98
N PRO A 59 3.62 -13.94 5.79
CA PRO A 59 2.54 -14.54 6.57
C PRO A 59 1.87 -13.51 7.50
N GLY A 60 0.54 -13.56 7.57
CA GLY A 60 -0.23 -12.64 8.40
C GLY A 60 -0.42 -11.25 7.80
N GLN A 61 0.12 -11.00 6.60
CA GLN A 61 -0.02 -9.73 5.89
C GLN A 61 -0.78 -9.97 4.58
N TYR A 62 -1.61 -9.00 4.18
CA TYR A 62 -2.31 -9.05 2.88
C TYR A 62 -3.01 -10.39 2.63
N GLU A 63 -3.77 -10.89 3.61
CA GLU A 63 -4.39 -12.22 3.56
C GLU A 63 -5.30 -12.39 2.35
N GLY A 64 -6.04 -11.36 1.95
CA GLY A 64 -6.88 -11.42 0.77
C GLY A 64 -6.09 -11.71 -0.50
N PHE A 65 -4.87 -11.19 -0.61
CA PHE A 65 -3.99 -11.47 -1.73
C PHE A 65 -3.70 -12.98 -1.83
N ARG A 66 -3.42 -13.61 -0.70
CA ARG A 66 -3.08 -15.04 -0.67
C ARG A 66 -4.29 -15.93 -0.92
N PHE A 67 -5.42 -15.59 -0.31
CA PHE A 67 -6.63 -16.42 -0.39
C PHE A 67 -7.32 -16.34 -1.75
N TRP A 68 -7.44 -15.14 -2.30
CA TRP A 68 -8.19 -14.93 -3.53
C TRP A 68 -7.34 -14.94 -4.78
N ASN A 69 -6.02 -14.84 -4.62
CA ASN A 69 -5.07 -14.86 -5.73
C ASN A 69 -5.57 -14.02 -6.92
N PRO A 70 -5.83 -12.72 -6.72
CA PRO A 70 -6.43 -11.88 -7.76
C PRO A 70 -5.49 -11.73 -8.95
N VAL A 71 -6.08 -11.49 -10.13
CA VAL A 71 -5.33 -11.15 -11.32
C VAL A 71 -5.20 -9.63 -11.40
N ALA A 72 -4.02 -9.14 -11.72
CA ALA A 72 -3.79 -7.71 -11.87
C ALA A 72 -4.60 -7.14 -13.03
N LYS A 73 -5.43 -6.14 -12.76
CA LYS A 73 -6.20 -5.45 -13.78
C LYS A 73 -5.31 -4.43 -14.49
N LYS A 74 -5.39 -4.40 -15.81
CA LYS A 74 -4.53 -3.52 -16.63
C LYS A 74 -4.71 -2.04 -16.28
N ASP A 75 -5.92 -1.60 -15.99
CA ASP A 75 -6.18 -0.22 -15.63
C ASP A 75 -5.59 0.15 -14.27
N VAL A 76 -5.59 -0.79 -13.32
CA VAL A 76 -4.95 -0.58 -12.01
C VAL A 76 -3.44 -0.45 -12.20
N VAL A 77 -2.83 -1.36 -12.97
CA VAL A 77 -1.40 -1.29 -13.27
C VAL A 77 -1.04 0.06 -13.90
N LYS A 78 -1.82 0.50 -14.89
CA LYS A 78 -1.56 1.79 -15.56
C LYS A 78 -1.61 2.97 -14.59
N ARG A 79 -2.58 2.97 -13.68
CA ARG A 79 -2.69 4.05 -12.69
C ARG A 79 -1.50 4.07 -11.73
N LEU A 80 -1.03 2.89 -11.31
CA LEU A 80 0.13 2.77 -10.43
C LEU A 80 1.43 3.17 -11.13
N GLN A 81 1.53 2.94 -12.43
CA GLN A 81 2.73 3.31 -13.20
C GLN A 81 2.89 4.81 -13.40
N LYS A 82 1.86 5.60 -13.14
CA LYS A 82 1.99 7.06 -13.13
C LYS A 82 2.62 7.48 -11.80
N LYS A 83 3.92 7.77 -11.85
CA LYS A 83 4.67 8.10 -10.63
C LYS A 83 4.05 9.26 -9.84
N GLU A 84 3.39 10.20 -10.52
CA GLU A 84 2.73 11.32 -9.87
C GLU A 84 1.68 10.84 -8.86
N ASN A 85 0.96 9.77 -9.18
CA ASN A 85 -0.03 9.21 -8.26
C ASN A 85 0.60 8.68 -6.98
N LEU A 86 1.75 8.02 -7.11
CA LEU A 86 2.46 7.48 -5.94
C LEU A 86 3.13 8.61 -5.15
N LEU A 87 3.69 9.61 -5.82
CA LEU A 87 4.30 10.75 -5.14
C LEU A 87 3.26 11.57 -4.38
N GLU A 88 2.09 11.77 -4.95
CA GLU A 88 0.99 12.45 -4.26
C GLU A 88 0.55 11.67 -3.02
N ALA A 89 0.40 10.35 -3.15
CA ALA A 89 0.07 9.49 -2.02
C ALA A 89 1.13 9.59 -0.91
N TYR A 90 2.40 9.58 -1.28
CA TYR A 90 3.49 9.74 -0.32
C TYR A 90 3.41 11.09 0.40
N SER A 91 2.98 12.14 -0.29
CA SER A 91 2.81 13.45 0.35
C SER A 91 1.75 13.42 1.46
N VAL A 92 0.81 12.49 1.38
CA VAL A 92 -0.24 12.32 2.40
C VAL A 92 0.22 11.42 3.54
N ILE A 93 0.72 10.22 3.23
CA ILE A 93 1.01 9.22 4.26
C ILE A 93 2.47 9.21 4.72
N GLY A 94 3.38 9.85 3.97
CA GLY A 94 4.81 9.83 4.31
C GLY A 94 5.38 8.43 4.33
N ASP A 95 6.19 8.12 5.34
CA ASP A 95 6.86 6.83 5.49
C ASP A 95 6.04 5.78 6.24
N ARG A 96 4.75 5.99 6.40
CA ARG A 96 3.88 5.05 7.11
C ARG A 96 3.82 3.72 6.39
N THR A 97 3.82 2.64 7.14
CA THR A 97 3.92 1.28 6.62
C THR A 97 2.68 0.44 6.86
N ASP A 98 1.80 0.86 7.76
CA ASP A 98 0.66 0.07 8.21
C ASP A 98 -0.64 0.82 7.93
N PHE A 99 -1.72 0.06 7.79
CA PHE A 99 -3.03 0.67 7.62
C PHE A 99 -4.12 -0.20 8.25
N LYS A 100 -5.25 0.44 8.57
CA LYS A 100 -6.45 -0.22 9.10
C LYS A 100 -7.67 0.31 8.41
N GLY A 101 -8.58 -0.59 8.05
CA GLY A 101 -9.87 -0.21 7.51
C GLY A 101 -10.80 0.35 8.56
N GLN A 102 -11.84 1.06 8.13
CA GLN A 102 -12.79 1.70 9.05
C GLN A 102 -13.60 0.70 9.85
N SER A 103 -13.81 -0.50 9.34
CA SER A 103 -14.50 -1.57 10.07
C SER A 103 -13.74 -2.04 11.30
N GLN A 104 -12.48 -1.69 11.43
CA GLN A 104 -11.65 -2.05 12.59
C GLN A 104 -11.69 -0.99 13.69
N LEU A 105 -12.46 0.08 13.50
CA LEU A 105 -12.73 1.06 14.52
C LEU A 105 -13.67 0.45 15.58
N PRO A 106 -13.56 0.81 16.86
CA PRO A 106 -12.93 2.02 17.42
C PRO A 106 -11.50 1.83 17.93
N TYR A 107 -10.78 0.84 17.44
CA TYR A 107 -9.43 0.63 17.90
C TYR A 107 -8.53 1.78 17.48
N ARG A 108 -8.50 2.80 18.32
CA ARG A 108 -7.52 3.89 18.33
C ARG A 108 -7.06 4.35 16.95
N VAL A 109 -7.98 4.93 16.24
CA VAL A 109 -7.56 5.87 15.22
C VAL A 109 -7.07 7.08 15.98
N VAL A 110 -5.79 7.32 15.92
CA VAL A 110 -5.27 8.58 16.37
C VAL A 110 -5.82 9.61 15.39
N SER A 111 -6.37 10.70 15.89
CA SER A 111 -7.00 11.72 15.03
C SER A 111 -6.03 12.28 13.98
N GLU A 112 -4.72 12.08 14.16
CA GLU A 112 -3.68 12.51 13.22
C GLU A 112 -3.37 11.48 12.13
N ASP A 113 -3.93 10.26 12.20
CA ASP A 113 -3.65 9.27 11.18
C ASP A 113 -4.31 9.68 9.86
N PRO A 114 -3.51 9.82 8.80
CA PRO A 114 -4.04 10.31 7.53
C PRO A 114 -4.85 9.25 6.78
N MET A 115 -5.80 9.73 6.00
CA MET A 115 -6.58 8.97 5.05
C MET A 115 -6.43 9.61 3.68
N CYS A 116 -6.36 8.79 2.64
CA CYS A 116 -6.31 9.30 1.27
C CYS A 116 -7.70 9.51 0.67
N ASP A 117 -8.68 8.78 1.18
CA ASP A 117 -10.09 8.90 0.81
C ASP A 117 -10.96 8.87 2.08
N PRO A 118 -12.11 9.56 2.06
CA PRO A 118 -12.97 9.66 3.25
C PRO A 118 -13.45 8.33 3.81
N LYS A 119 -13.51 7.29 2.98
CA LYS A 119 -13.92 5.94 3.39
C LYS A 119 -12.81 4.92 3.24
N GLY A 120 -11.59 5.39 3.06
CA GLY A 120 -10.42 4.55 2.86
C GLY A 120 -9.79 4.08 4.16
N ASN A 121 -8.60 3.56 4.03
CA ASN A 121 -7.81 3.10 5.16
C ASN A 121 -7.18 4.27 5.91
N PHE A 122 -6.93 4.05 7.20
CA PHE A 122 -6.11 4.93 8.02
C PHE A 122 -4.68 4.40 7.99
N PHE A 123 -3.71 5.27 7.76
CA PHE A 123 -2.30 4.88 7.65
C PHE A 123 -1.53 5.31 8.89
N HIS A 124 -0.70 4.40 9.44
CA HIS A 124 0.04 4.68 10.66
C HIS A 124 1.44 4.06 10.59
N TYR A 125 2.31 4.49 11.51
CA TYR A 125 3.64 3.92 11.62
C TYR A 125 3.58 2.56 12.29
N HIS A 126 4.51 1.68 11.88
CA HIS A 126 4.60 0.36 12.49
C HIS A 126 4.92 0.51 13.98
N TRP A 127 4.13 -0.15 14.82
CA TRP A 127 4.35 -0.10 16.26
C TRP A 127 5.48 -1.06 16.63
N GLN A 128 6.48 -0.54 17.33
CA GLN A 128 7.66 -1.28 17.74
C GLN A 128 7.76 -1.36 19.26
N GLY A 129 6.68 -1.52 19.89
CA GLY A 129 6.60 -1.60 21.34
C GLY A 129 7.20 -2.82 21.95
#